data_9413ffdf991e7c519eae4ac3c2d337ab
#
_entry.id   9413ffdf991e7c519eae4ac3c2d337ab
#
_cell.length_a   1.000
_cell.length_b   1.000
_cell.length_c   1.000
_cell.angle_alpha   90.00
_cell.angle_beta   90.00
_cell.angle_gamma   90.00
#
_symmetry.space_group_name_H-M   'P 1'
#
loop_
_entity.id
_entity.type
_entity.pdbx_description
1 polymer ?
#
loop_
_entity_poly.entity_id
_entity_poly.type
_entity_poly.pdbx_seq_one_letter_code
_entity_poly.pdbx_strand_id
1 'polypeptide(L)'
;MVKCKICGKEFENDVALHRHLRSHKTLVVDYYHAYYPRKDLYSGDLIKFKNKNQYFSEDFNNRASMRKWFESADEKDIKKYCHDYISKRIKEKGITYTPCEVEVRSLMCPPVPFLHKSLGNYYEYCAEEFGLKNKYLKYPESLDLPENVEPDSLPTKMYDIYVDTREQKPLKFNFKTQIQTLKYGDYCFSNSKMSANTYIERKSITDFIGTMSGGYERFKREVERAAEDEANLIVLVEENLNNCLGFKFLPYVSKKIKATPEFIFHNVRELTQSYNNLHFLFVKGRLEASRVTEKLFLHGGKYNKIDLQLAYDLRKL
;
A
#
# COMPACT_ATOMS: atom_id res chain seq x y z
N MET A 1 -12.62 -27.51 3.39
CA MET A 1 -12.88 -28.44 4.51
C MET A 1 -12.04 -28.02 5.71
N VAL A 2 -12.59 -28.11 6.91
CA VAL A 2 -11.95 -27.71 8.16
C VAL A 2 -11.84 -28.96 9.05
N LYS A 3 -10.68 -29.19 9.65
CA LYS A 3 -10.40 -30.40 10.44
C LYS A 3 -10.40 -30.08 11.93
N CYS A 4 -11.16 -30.86 12.72
CA CYS A 4 -11.12 -30.77 14.17
C CYS A 4 -9.74 -31.24 14.70
N LYS A 5 -9.04 -30.38 15.42
CA LYS A 5 -7.72 -30.70 15.98
C LYS A 5 -7.77 -31.67 17.18
N ILE A 6 -8.96 -31.87 17.77
CA ILE A 6 -9.13 -32.79 18.91
C ILE A 6 -9.27 -34.24 18.41
N CYS A 7 -10.13 -34.47 17.39
CA CYS A 7 -10.46 -35.84 16.95
C CYS A 7 -10.14 -36.15 15.49
N GLY A 8 -9.64 -35.18 14.74
CA GLY A 8 -9.28 -35.37 13.33
C GLY A 8 -10.44 -35.37 12.33
N LYS A 9 -11.71 -35.31 12.76
CA LYS A 9 -12.87 -35.32 11.88
C LYS A 9 -12.93 -34.04 11.02
N GLU A 10 -13.30 -34.21 9.75
CA GLU A 10 -13.40 -33.11 8.78
C GLU A 10 -14.82 -32.59 8.63
N PHE A 11 -14.96 -31.30 8.36
CA PHE A 11 -16.22 -30.56 8.21
C PHE A 11 -16.15 -29.63 7.02
N GLU A 12 -17.30 -29.35 6.41
CA GLU A 12 -17.39 -28.47 5.25
C GLU A 12 -16.98 -27.01 5.56
N ASN A 13 -17.26 -26.55 6.78
CA ASN A 13 -17.02 -25.16 7.19
C ASN A 13 -16.88 -25.04 8.72
N ASP A 14 -16.46 -23.84 9.15
CA ASP A 14 -16.27 -23.51 10.57
C ASP A 14 -17.57 -23.63 11.40
N VAL A 15 -18.74 -23.36 10.83
CA VAL A 15 -20.01 -23.46 11.55
C VAL A 15 -20.31 -24.91 11.96
N ALA A 16 -20.03 -25.85 11.05
CA ALA A 16 -20.18 -27.28 11.32
C ALA A 16 -19.16 -27.75 12.36
N LEU A 17 -17.89 -27.30 12.27
CA LEU A 17 -16.87 -27.53 13.28
C LEU A 17 -17.30 -26.98 14.65
N HIS A 18 -17.77 -25.72 14.72
CA HIS A 18 -18.19 -25.12 16.00
C HIS A 18 -19.34 -25.88 16.66
N ARG A 19 -20.28 -26.41 15.89
CA ARG A 19 -21.33 -27.29 16.42
C ARG A 19 -20.77 -28.59 16.98
N HIS A 20 -19.82 -29.18 16.27
CA HIS A 20 -19.17 -30.44 16.66
C HIS A 20 -18.34 -30.28 17.96
N LEU A 21 -17.75 -29.12 18.23
CA LEU A 21 -16.96 -28.90 19.46
C LEU A 21 -17.76 -29.11 20.74
N ARG A 22 -19.09 -29.04 20.70
CA ARG A 22 -19.96 -29.39 21.81
C ARG A 22 -19.80 -30.86 22.24
N SER A 23 -19.54 -31.78 21.30
CA SER A 23 -19.27 -33.19 21.62
C SER A 23 -18.00 -33.40 22.43
N HIS A 24 -17.06 -32.44 22.34
CA HIS A 24 -15.84 -32.40 23.15
C HIS A 24 -15.98 -31.59 24.43
N LYS A 25 -17.19 -31.10 24.77
CA LYS A 25 -17.44 -30.20 25.91
C LYS A 25 -16.50 -28.98 25.93
N THR A 26 -16.07 -28.53 24.77
CA THR A 26 -15.10 -27.43 24.61
C THR A 26 -15.82 -26.21 24.05
N LEU A 27 -15.63 -25.04 24.67
CA LEU A 27 -16.08 -23.79 24.08
C LEU A 27 -15.29 -23.47 22.82
N VAL A 28 -15.94 -22.84 21.87
CA VAL A 28 -15.28 -22.44 20.59
C VAL A 28 -14.07 -21.57 20.86
N VAL A 29 -14.16 -20.61 21.76
CA VAL A 29 -13.05 -19.72 22.09
C VAL A 29 -11.86 -20.47 22.70
N ASP A 30 -12.13 -21.44 23.59
CA ASP A 30 -11.06 -22.24 24.23
C ASP A 30 -10.37 -23.17 23.21
N TYR A 31 -11.14 -23.72 22.28
CA TYR A 31 -10.57 -24.46 21.15
C TYR A 31 -9.61 -23.60 20.32
N TYR A 32 -10.00 -22.36 20.01
CA TYR A 32 -9.13 -21.46 19.24
C TYR A 32 -7.92 -20.99 20.06
N HIS A 33 -8.07 -20.76 21.36
CA HIS A 33 -6.91 -20.48 22.22
C HIS A 33 -5.92 -21.64 22.27
N ALA A 34 -6.40 -22.87 22.29
CA ALA A 34 -5.55 -24.06 22.38
C ALA A 34 -4.84 -24.40 21.04
N TYR A 35 -5.56 -24.34 19.94
CA TYR A 35 -5.07 -24.85 18.64
C TYR A 35 -4.72 -23.77 17.63
N TYR A 36 -5.19 -22.57 17.82
CA TYR A 36 -4.94 -21.40 16.97
C TYR A 36 -4.67 -20.16 17.82
N PRO A 37 -3.67 -20.23 18.74
CA PRO A 37 -3.40 -19.10 19.63
C PRO A 37 -3.00 -17.88 18.82
N ARG A 38 -3.55 -16.74 19.23
CA ARG A 38 -3.19 -15.44 18.67
C ARG A 38 -2.24 -14.74 19.64
N LYS A 39 -1.18 -14.18 19.09
CA LYS A 39 -0.17 -13.46 19.83
C LYS A 39 -0.17 -12.00 19.46
N ASP A 40 0.05 -11.15 20.44
CA ASP A 40 0.40 -9.77 20.18
C ASP A 40 1.71 -9.73 19.39
N LEU A 41 1.72 -8.94 18.33
CA LEU A 41 2.87 -8.91 17.39
C LEU A 41 4.13 -8.33 18.04
N TYR A 42 3.98 -7.52 19.07
CA TYR A 42 5.07 -6.78 19.69
C TYR A 42 5.55 -7.40 20.98
N SER A 43 4.64 -7.72 21.90
CA SER A 43 5.00 -8.37 23.15
C SER A 43 5.22 -9.88 22.99
N GLY A 44 4.66 -10.48 21.93
CA GLY A 44 4.64 -11.93 21.76
C GLY A 44 3.67 -12.65 22.71
N ASP A 45 2.93 -11.89 23.52
CA ASP A 45 2.00 -12.43 24.52
C ASP A 45 0.76 -13.02 23.84
N LEU A 46 0.19 -14.02 24.51
CA LEU A 46 -1.06 -14.64 24.07
C LEU A 46 -2.24 -13.69 24.31
N ILE A 47 -2.96 -13.38 23.21
CA ILE A 47 -4.20 -12.61 23.29
C ILE A 47 -5.32 -13.52 23.77
N LYS A 48 -5.95 -13.18 24.89
CA LYS A 48 -7.11 -13.89 25.45
C LYS A 48 -8.41 -13.20 25.03
N PHE A 49 -9.29 -13.94 24.40
CA PHE A 49 -10.61 -13.48 23.97
C PHE A 49 -11.68 -14.00 24.92
N LYS A 50 -12.72 -13.19 25.21
CA LYS A 50 -13.82 -13.58 26.11
C LYS A 50 -14.78 -14.59 25.47
N ASN A 51 -14.93 -14.54 24.15
CA ASN A 51 -15.85 -15.39 23.40
C ASN A 51 -15.44 -15.47 21.91
N LYS A 52 -16.12 -16.36 21.16
CA LYS A 52 -15.82 -16.57 19.74
C LYS A 52 -16.04 -15.31 18.90
N ASN A 53 -17.02 -14.47 19.20
CA ASN A 53 -17.30 -13.29 18.40
C ASN A 53 -16.16 -12.29 18.52
N GLN A 54 -15.62 -12.10 19.71
CA GLN A 54 -14.45 -11.28 19.91
C GLN A 54 -13.24 -11.87 19.19
N TYR A 55 -12.99 -13.19 19.27
CA TYR A 55 -11.88 -13.84 18.57
C TYR A 55 -11.93 -13.59 17.07
N PHE A 56 -13.12 -13.64 16.43
CA PHE A 56 -13.28 -13.47 14.99
C PHE A 56 -13.48 -12.01 14.55
N SER A 57 -13.88 -11.11 15.45
CA SER A 57 -14.04 -9.68 15.15
C SER A 57 -12.73 -8.89 15.28
N GLU A 58 -11.84 -9.36 16.17
CA GLU A 58 -10.53 -8.75 16.31
C GLU A 58 -9.68 -9.07 15.07
N ASP A 59 -9.25 -8.06 14.37
CA ASP A 59 -8.29 -8.24 13.31
C ASP A 59 -7.01 -8.82 13.90
N PHE A 60 -6.60 -9.97 13.41
CA PHE A 60 -5.40 -10.66 13.90
C PHE A 60 -4.14 -9.82 13.70
N ASN A 61 -4.14 -9.09 12.65
CA ASN A 61 -3.10 -8.12 12.32
C ASN A 61 -3.45 -6.76 12.93
N ASN A 62 -3.82 -6.74 14.15
CA ASN A 62 -4.46 -5.64 14.81
C ASN A 62 -3.59 -4.38 14.78
N ARG A 63 -3.76 -3.57 13.72
CA ARG A 63 -3.12 -2.27 13.57
C ARG A 63 -3.44 -1.34 14.73
N ALA A 64 -4.60 -1.52 15.38
CA ALA A 64 -4.97 -0.74 16.55
C ALA A 64 -4.13 -1.12 17.77
N SER A 65 -3.84 -2.41 17.97
CA SER A 65 -2.92 -2.86 19.04
C SER A 65 -1.50 -2.42 18.74
N MET A 66 -1.07 -2.49 17.49
CA MET A 66 0.20 -1.94 17.03
C MET A 66 0.32 -0.46 17.37
N ARG A 67 -0.67 0.32 16.99
CA ARG A 67 -0.71 1.76 17.24
C ARG A 67 -0.64 2.06 18.75
N LYS A 68 -1.42 1.37 19.57
CA LYS A 68 -1.38 1.52 21.04
C LYS A 68 -0.01 1.22 21.61
N TRP A 69 0.63 0.15 21.14
CA TRP A 69 1.96 -0.20 21.62
C TRP A 69 2.96 0.91 21.26
N PHE A 70 2.98 1.39 20.02
CA PHE A 70 3.86 2.47 19.60
C PHE A 70 3.60 3.80 20.33
N GLU A 71 2.35 4.08 20.72
CA GLU A 71 1.98 5.26 21.50
C GLU A 71 2.51 5.17 22.95
N SER A 72 2.76 3.96 23.46
CA SER A 72 3.17 3.70 24.86
C SER A 72 4.56 3.10 25.03
N ALA A 73 5.20 2.64 23.96
CA ALA A 73 6.51 2.01 24.02
C ALA A 73 7.64 3.03 24.20
N ASP A 74 8.69 2.60 24.86
CA ASP A 74 9.90 3.39 24.98
C ASP A 74 10.61 3.57 23.62
N GLU A 75 11.28 4.70 23.44
CA GLU A 75 12.03 5.00 22.21
C GLU A 75 13.04 3.90 21.85
N LYS A 76 13.68 3.31 22.85
CA LYS A 76 14.62 2.20 22.69
C LYS A 76 13.95 0.97 22.07
N ASP A 77 12.74 0.63 22.53
CA ASP A 77 12.00 -0.52 22.02
C ASP A 77 11.50 -0.27 20.58
N ILE A 78 11.11 0.95 20.29
CA ILE A 78 10.71 1.37 18.94
C ILE A 78 11.91 1.27 17.98
N LYS A 79 13.07 1.80 18.37
CA LYS A 79 14.31 1.71 17.58
C LYS A 79 14.68 0.26 17.32
N LYS A 80 14.65 -0.57 18.35
CA LYS A 80 14.92 -2.01 18.23
C LYS A 80 13.95 -2.68 17.26
N TYR A 81 12.65 -2.40 17.39
CA TYR A 81 11.64 -2.96 16.48
C TYR A 81 11.90 -2.57 15.01
N CYS A 82 12.18 -1.31 14.75
CA CYS A 82 12.48 -0.83 13.41
C CYS A 82 13.76 -1.46 12.85
N HIS A 83 14.80 -1.53 13.66
CA HIS A 83 16.05 -2.20 13.31
C HIS A 83 15.81 -3.68 12.93
N ASP A 84 15.11 -4.43 13.78
CA ASP A 84 14.81 -5.84 13.56
C ASP A 84 13.94 -6.04 12.30
N TYR A 85 12.97 -5.16 12.07
CA TYR A 85 12.14 -5.17 10.86
C TYR A 85 12.98 -4.98 9.59
N ILE A 86 13.81 -3.94 9.53
CA ILE A 86 14.64 -3.64 8.36
C ILE A 86 15.67 -4.77 8.13
N SER A 87 16.36 -5.19 9.19
CA SER A 87 17.32 -6.30 9.17
C SER A 87 16.70 -7.58 8.60
N LYS A 88 15.48 -7.90 9.04
CA LYS A 88 14.72 -9.05 8.54
C LYS A 88 14.41 -8.91 7.04
N ARG A 89 13.99 -7.72 6.60
CA ARG A 89 13.71 -7.46 5.18
C ARG A 89 14.96 -7.62 4.31
N ILE A 90 16.11 -7.11 4.78
CA ILE A 90 17.39 -7.28 4.09
C ILE A 90 17.74 -8.78 3.98
N LYS A 91 17.70 -9.49 5.11
CA LYS A 91 18.07 -10.91 5.17
C LYS A 91 17.16 -11.80 4.31
N GLU A 92 15.86 -11.60 4.33
CA GLU A 92 14.88 -12.47 3.68
C GLU A 92 14.64 -12.11 2.21
N LYS A 93 14.81 -10.85 1.83
CA LYS A 93 14.42 -10.32 0.52
C LYS A 93 15.52 -9.58 -0.23
N GLY A 94 16.66 -9.34 0.41
CA GLY A 94 17.77 -8.63 -0.21
C GLY A 94 17.40 -7.22 -0.67
N ILE A 95 16.54 -6.51 0.09
CA ILE A 95 16.15 -5.15 -0.28
C ILE A 95 17.38 -4.25 -0.35
N THR A 96 17.39 -3.34 -1.31
CA THR A 96 18.51 -2.40 -1.55
C THR A 96 18.11 -0.95 -1.35
N TYR A 97 16.80 -0.68 -1.32
CA TYR A 97 16.25 0.65 -1.08
C TYR A 97 15.52 0.72 0.25
N THR A 98 15.58 1.88 0.90
CA THR A 98 14.77 2.17 2.10
C THR A 98 13.29 1.93 1.79
N PRO A 99 12.60 1.08 2.58
CA PRO A 99 11.18 0.79 2.33
C PRO A 99 10.30 2.05 2.41
N CYS A 100 9.43 2.22 1.43
CA CYS A 100 8.48 3.34 1.38
C CYS A 100 7.23 3.09 2.22
N GLU A 101 6.35 4.10 2.33
CA GLU A 101 5.11 4.05 3.11
C GLU A 101 4.23 2.85 2.74
N VAL A 102 4.04 2.58 1.45
CA VAL A 102 3.26 1.41 0.99
C VAL A 102 3.90 0.10 1.43
N GLU A 103 5.22 0.01 1.39
CA GLU A 103 5.94 -1.20 1.80
C GLU A 103 5.82 -1.45 3.30
N VAL A 104 6.11 -0.45 4.14
CA VAL A 104 6.07 -0.61 5.60
C VAL A 104 4.66 -0.92 6.07
N ARG A 105 3.65 -0.22 5.56
CA ARG A 105 2.25 -0.47 5.95
C ARG A 105 1.72 -1.81 5.48
N SER A 106 2.18 -2.31 4.36
CA SER A 106 1.76 -3.63 3.84
C SER A 106 2.30 -4.80 4.67
N LEU A 107 3.34 -4.59 5.45
CA LEU A 107 3.93 -5.57 6.37
C LEU A 107 3.64 -5.24 7.84
N MET A 108 2.66 -4.38 8.09
CA MET A 108 2.24 -4.02 9.45
C MET A 108 3.30 -3.32 10.30
N CYS A 109 4.31 -2.74 9.65
CA CYS A 109 5.18 -1.80 10.30
C CYS A 109 4.43 -0.48 10.55
N PRO A 110 4.79 0.32 11.55
CA PRO A 110 4.25 1.65 11.71
C PRO A 110 4.45 2.49 10.46
N PRO A 111 3.56 3.44 10.20
CA PRO A 111 3.73 4.34 9.06
C PRO A 111 5.02 5.16 9.18
N VAL A 112 5.61 5.52 8.05
CA VAL A 112 6.88 6.27 7.98
C VAL A 112 6.90 7.53 8.85
N PRO A 113 5.80 8.32 9.00
CA PRO A 113 5.82 9.48 9.91
C PRO A 113 6.17 9.12 11.35
N PHE A 114 5.69 7.97 11.81
CA PHE A 114 6.00 7.48 13.15
C PHE A 114 7.47 7.08 13.27
N LEU A 115 7.99 6.35 12.29
CA LEU A 115 9.40 5.95 12.22
C LEU A 115 10.30 7.19 12.18
N HIS A 116 9.94 8.17 11.36
CA HIS A 116 10.65 9.43 11.24
C HIS A 116 10.73 10.20 12.56
N LYS A 117 9.61 10.27 13.29
CA LYS A 117 9.57 10.91 14.62
C LYS A 117 10.44 10.17 15.64
N SER A 118 10.45 8.84 15.61
CA SER A 118 11.10 8.01 16.63
C SER A 118 12.59 7.78 16.38
N LEU A 119 13.02 7.77 15.12
CA LEU A 119 14.39 7.48 14.71
C LEU A 119 15.19 8.74 14.30
N GLY A 120 14.54 9.90 14.27
CA GLY A 120 15.03 11.04 13.53
C GLY A 120 14.68 10.94 12.04
N ASN A 121 15.57 11.34 11.15
CA ASN A 121 15.33 11.18 9.72
C ASN A 121 15.35 9.70 9.32
N TYR A 122 14.19 9.12 9.05
CA TYR A 122 14.02 7.70 8.71
C TYR A 122 14.90 7.27 7.51
N TYR A 123 14.99 8.10 6.49
CA TYR A 123 15.78 7.78 5.30
C TYR A 123 17.30 7.82 5.58
N GLU A 124 17.74 8.79 6.36
CA GLU A 124 19.14 8.88 6.80
C GLU A 124 19.49 7.71 7.73
N TYR A 125 18.63 7.41 8.69
CA TYR A 125 18.81 6.26 9.57
C TYR A 125 18.97 4.95 8.78
N CYS A 126 18.13 4.70 7.77
CA CYS A 126 18.23 3.49 6.96
C CYS A 126 19.50 3.45 6.10
N ALA A 127 19.97 4.61 5.63
CA ALA A 127 21.21 4.70 4.87
C ALA A 127 22.43 4.49 5.76
N GLU A 128 22.49 5.11 6.93
CA GLU A 128 23.62 5.05 7.85
C GLU A 128 23.73 3.68 8.53
N GLU A 129 22.62 3.15 9.04
CA GLU A 129 22.62 1.91 9.82
C GLU A 129 22.72 0.66 8.93
N PHE A 130 22.11 0.68 7.75
CA PHE A 130 21.98 -0.51 6.88
C PHE A 130 22.64 -0.36 5.52
N GLY A 131 23.14 0.80 5.15
CA GLY A 131 23.70 1.06 3.82
C GLY A 131 22.64 1.03 2.70
N LEU A 132 21.36 1.21 3.02
CA LEU A 132 20.29 1.21 2.03
C LEU A 132 20.34 2.49 1.20
N LYS A 133 20.03 2.36 -0.09
CA LYS A 133 19.86 3.51 -0.99
C LYS A 133 18.50 4.16 -0.73
N ASN A 134 18.44 5.48 -0.83
CA ASN A 134 17.19 6.21 -0.75
C ASN A 134 16.64 6.47 -2.16
N LYS A 135 15.50 5.85 -2.48
CA LYS A 135 14.70 6.17 -3.67
C LYS A 135 14.13 7.58 -3.57
N TYR A 136 13.71 7.97 -2.36
CA TYR A 136 13.17 9.28 -2.05
C TYR A 136 14.19 10.11 -1.29
N LEU A 137 14.46 11.31 -1.81
CA LEU A 137 15.55 12.15 -1.31
C LEU A 137 15.12 13.09 -0.18
N LYS A 138 13.82 13.29 -0.02
CA LYS A 138 13.29 14.28 0.91
C LYS A 138 12.04 13.78 1.61
N TYR A 139 11.93 14.12 2.87
CA TYR A 139 10.70 13.91 3.62
C TYR A 139 9.68 14.99 3.22
N PRO A 140 8.39 14.65 2.95
CA PRO A 140 7.43 15.60 2.37
C PRO A 140 7.20 16.89 3.19
N GLU A 141 7.27 16.82 4.53
CA GLU A 141 7.10 17.98 5.39
C GLU A 141 8.22 19.02 5.25
N SER A 142 9.41 18.61 4.83
CA SER A 142 10.54 19.52 4.60
C SER A 142 10.46 20.27 3.26
N LEU A 143 9.42 20.00 2.47
CA LEU A 143 9.25 20.60 1.16
C LEU A 143 8.17 21.67 1.18
N ASP A 144 8.46 22.78 0.53
CA ASP A 144 7.47 23.77 0.14
C ASP A 144 6.64 23.22 -1.04
N LEU A 145 5.68 22.35 -0.71
CA LEU A 145 4.74 21.79 -1.66
C LEU A 145 3.48 22.66 -1.68
N PRO A 146 2.91 22.91 -2.85
CA PRO A 146 1.69 23.69 -2.95
C PRO A 146 0.55 22.98 -2.21
N GLU A 147 -0.02 23.62 -1.18
CA GLU A 147 -1.08 23.03 -0.33
C GLU A 147 -2.36 22.80 -1.13
N ASN A 148 -2.73 23.76 -1.97
CA ASN A 148 -3.87 23.66 -2.89
C ASN A 148 -3.49 24.21 -4.26
N VAL A 149 -3.96 23.57 -5.30
CA VAL A 149 -3.95 24.15 -6.65
C VAL A 149 -5.35 24.74 -6.83
N GLU A 150 -5.47 26.04 -6.65
CA GLU A 150 -6.72 26.73 -6.94
C GLU A 150 -7.04 26.60 -8.43
N PRO A 151 -8.27 26.20 -8.81
CA PRO A 151 -8.62 26.02 -10.22
C PRO A 151 -8.31 27.24 -11.10
N ASP A 152 -8.48 28.43 -10.57
CA ASP A 152 -8.23 29.68 -11.29
C ASP A 152 -6.74 29.99 -11.50
N SER A 153 -5.86 29.39 -10.70
CA SER A 153 -4.39 29.53 -10.83
C SER A 153 -3.78 28.53 -11.81
N LEU A 154 -4.56 27.55 -12.30
CA LEU A 154 -4.07 26.52 -13.21
C LEU A 154 -3.86 27.06 -14.63
N PRO A 155 -2.77 26.69 -15.30
CA PRO A 155 -2.53 27.01 -16.70
C PRO A 155 -3.40 26.14 -17.65
N THR A 156 -4.68 25.96 -17.33
CA THR A 156 -5.60 25.03 -18.01
C THR A 156 -5.83 25.34 -19.48
N LYS A 157 -5.55 26.60 -19.90
CA LYS A 157 -5.66 27.02 -21.31
C LYS A 157 -4.39 26.77 -22.13
N MET A 158 -3.25 26.53 -21.44
CA MET A 158 -1.96 26.38 -22.11
C MET A 158 -1.54 24.94 -22.32
N TYR A 159 -2.08 24.04 -21.50
CA TYR A 159 -1.68 22.64 -21.50
C TYR A 159 -2.88 21.71 -21.48
N ASP A 160 -2.71 20.54 -22.09
CA ASP A 160 -3.72 19.50 -22.17
C ASP A 160 -3.28 18.26 -21.36
N ILE A 161 -4.26 17.51 -20.87
CA ILE A 161 -4.05 16.15 -20.40
C ILE A 161 -4.40 15.20 -21.54
N TYR A 162 -3.44 14.37 -21.92
CA TYR A 162 -3.65 13.32 -22.91
C TYR A 162 -4.21 12.08 -22.22
N VAL A 163 -5.27 11.54 -22.82
CA VAL A 163 -6.00 10.36 -22.35
C VAL A 163 -5.80 9.25 -23.34
N ASP A 164 -5.37 8.07 -22.87
CA ASP A 164 -5.17 6.93 -23.75
C ASP A 164 -6.46 6.48 -24.42
N THR A 165 -6.38 6.08 -25.69
CA THR A 165 -7.52 5.58 -26.48
C THR A 165 -8.20 4.35 -25.88
N ARG A 166 -7.51 3.61 -25.00
CA ARG A 166 -8.01 2.41 -24.31
C ARG A 166 -8.73 2.72 -23.01
N GLU A 167 -8.62 3.96 -22.48
CA GLU A 167 -9.30 4.35 -21.23
C GLU A 167 -10.80 4.58 -21.48
N GLN A 168 -11.63 3.64 -21.02
CA GLN A 168 -13.08 3.64 -21.27
C GLN A 168 -13.86 4.56 -20.33
N LYS A 169 -13.31 4.89 -19.16
CA LYS A 169 -13.96 5.70 -18.12
C LYS A 169 -13.00 6.76 -17.60
N PRO A 170 -12.66 7.77 -18.44
CA PRO A 170 -11.66 8.74 -18.06
C PRO A 170 -12.05 9.55 -16.81
N LEU A 171 -11.05 9.98 -16.08
CA LEU A 171 -11.18 10.94 -14.98
C LEU A 171 -11.66 12.29 -15.54
N LYS A 172 -12.29 13.07 -14.70
CA LYS A 172 -12.68 14.44 -15.04
C LYS A 172 -11.62 15.41 -14.53
N PHE A 173 -11.10 16.22 -15.41
CA PHE A 173 -10.05 17.18 -15.12
C PHE A 173 -10.53 18.63 -15.33
N ASN A 174 -9.89 19.59 -14.67
CA ASN A 174 -10.03 21.00 -14.95
C ASN A 174 -9.30 21.39 -16.25
N PHE A 175 -8.30 20.61 -16.66
CA PHE A 175 -7.59 20.79 -17.91
C PHE A 175 -8.41 20.29 -19.11
N LYS A 176 -8.16 20.87 -20.28
CA LYS A 176 -8.62 20.31 -21.53
C LYS A 176 -8.00 18.92 -21.73
N THR A 177 -8.79 18.00 -22.22
CA THR A 177 -8.34 16.63 -22.52
C THR A 177 -8.30 16.36 -24.01
N GLN A 178 -7.30 15.60 -24.46
CA GLN A 178 -7.19 15.10 -25.81
C GLN A 178 -7.00 13.58 -25.78
N ILE A 179 -7.73 12.89 -26.65
CA ILE A 179 -7.62 11.42 -26.75
C ILE A 179 -6.53 11.09 -27.76
N GLN A 180 -5.56 10.29 -27.34
CA GLN A 180 -4.51 9.77 -28.21
C GLN A 180 -3.95 8.45 -27.67
N THR A 181 -3.26 7.68 -28.51
CA THR A 181 -2.57 6.47 -28.06
C THR A 181 -1.33 6.85 -27.29
N LEU A 182 -1.27 6.42 -26.02
CA LEU A 182 -0.13 6.66 -25.14
C LEU A 182 0.85 5.48 -25.20
N LYS A 183 2.12 5.78 -24.95
CA LYS A 183 3.17 4.76 -24.84
C LYS A 183 3.03 3.96 -23.55
N TYR A 184 2.65 4.63 -22.46
CA TYR A 184 2.47 4.07 -21.10
C TYR A 184 1.22 4.64 -20.44
N GLY A 185 0.64 3.87 -19.54
CA GLY A 185 -0.45 4.33 -18.68
C GLY A 185 -1.70 4.81 -19.40
N ASP A 186 -2.58 5.45 -18.66
CA ASP A 186 -3.87 5.98 -19.11
C ASP A 186 -3.85 7.49 -19.33
N TYR A 187 -2.93 8.21 -18.68
CA TYR A 187 -2.82 9.68 -18.74
C TYR A 187 -1.38 10.14 -18.80
N CYS A 188 -1.12 11.18 -19.58
CA CYS A 188 0.10 11.97 -19.50
C CYS A 188 -0.19 13.46 -19.76
N PHE A 189 0.82 14.30 -19.54
CA PHE A 189 0.68 15.75 -19.65
C PHE A 189 1.40 16.28 -20.87
N SER A 190 0.80 17.25 -21.56
CA SER A 190 1.38 17.85 -22.77
C SER A 190 2.74 18.51 -22.55
N ASN A 191 3.02 18.93 -21.31
CA ASN A 191 4.32 19.46 -20.89
C ASN A 191 5.09 18.41 -20.06
N SER A 192 5.84 17.55 -20.74
CA SER A 192 6.63 16.47 -20.09
C SER A 192 7.70 16.99 -19.13
N LYS A 193 8.25 18.18 -19.34
CA LYS A 193 9.23 18.78 -18.40
C LYS A 193 8.57 19.15 -17.09
N MET A 194 7.37 19.75 -17.14
CA MET A 194 6.60 20.12 -15.94
C MET A 194 6.18 18.89 -15.16
N SER A 195 5.72 17.85 -15.82
CA SER A 195 5.32 16.58 -15.22
C SER A 195 6.49 15.65 -14.89
N ALA A 196 7.74 16.03 -15.19
CA ALA A 196 8.91 15.16 -15.10
C ALA A 196 8.73 13.82 -15.83
N ASN A 197 8.21 13.86 -17.06
CA ASN A 197 7.93 12.69 -17.89
C ASN A 197 7.06 11.62 -17.16
N THR A 198 6.01 12.09 -16.48
CA THR A 198 5.16 11.23 -15.64
C THR A 198 3.94 10.75 -16.42
N TYR A 199 3.68 9.45 -16.31
CA TYR A 199 2.48 8.76 -16.78
C TYR A 199 1.71 8.21 -15.60
N ILE A 200 0.38 8.29 -15.66
CA ILE A 200 -0.52 7.73 -14.66
C ILE A 200 -1.21 6.50 -15.23
N GLU A 201 -1.08 5.38 -14.56
CA GLU A 201 -1.83 4.14 -14.79
C GLU A 201 -2.93 4.03 -13.73
N ARG A 202 -4.17 4.33 -14.11
CA ARG A 202 -5.32 4.34 -13.21
C ARG A 202 -5.88 2.94 -13.00
N LYS A 203 -6.14 2.58 -11.77
CA LYS A 203 -6.72 1.28 -11.44
C LYS A 203 -7.91 1.41 -10.49
N SER A 204 -9.02 0.75 -10.82
CA SER A 204 -9.96 0.34 -9.79
C SER A 204 -9.31 -0.70 -8.87
N ILE A 205 -9.86 -0.90 -7.67
CA ILE A 205 -9.31 -1.93 -6.77
C ILE A 205 -9.34 -3.33 -7.41
N THR A 206 -10.36 -3.66 -8.18
CA THR A 206 -10.48 -4.96 -8.85
C THR A 206 -9.42 -5.11 -9.94
N ASP A 207 -9.18 -4.07 -10.73
CA ASP A 207 -8.17 -4.06 -11.79
C ASP A 207 -6.75 -4.08 -11.20
N PHE A 208 -6.54 -3.38 -10.08
CA PHE A 208 -5.29 -3.44 -9.31
C PHE A 208 -4.98 -4.88 -8.84
N ILE A 209 -5.97 -5.55 -8.21
CA ILE A 209 -5.81 -6.95 -7.79
C ILE A 209 -5.51 -7.86 -9.00
N GLY A 210 -6.23 -7.68 -10.10
CA GLY A 210 -6.02 -8.44 -11.34
C GLY A 210 -4.63 -8.23 -11.93
N THR A 211 -4.16 -6.97 -11.96
CA THR A 211 -2.82 -6.61 -12.45
C THR A 211 -1.73 -7.18 -11.55
N MET A 212 -1.87 -7.06 -10.22
CA MET A 212 -0.88 -7.58 -9.26
C MET A 212 -0.99 -9.09 -9.04
N SER A 213 -1.88 -9.80 -9.74
CA SER A 213 -1.98 -11.26 -9.72
C SER A 213 -1.72 -11.86 -11.10
N GLY A 214 -2.76 -12.22 -11.84
CA GLY A 214 -2.62 -12.84 -13.18
C GLY A 214 -1.99 -11.94 -14.24
N GLY A 215 -2.07 -10.62 -14.09
CA GLY A 215 -1.48 -9.63 -14.99
C GLY A 215 -0.04 -9.21 -14.67
N TYR A 216 0.56 -9.76 -13.61
CA TYR A 216 1.82 -9.28 -13.04
C TYR A 216 2.97 -9.21 -14.07
N GLU A 217 3.24 -10.29 -14.77
CA GLU A 217 4.33 -10.38 -15.74
C GLU A 217 4.15 -9.42 -16.93
N ARG A 218 2.90 -9.20 -17.37
CA ARG A 218 2.62 -8.23 -18.43
C ARG A 218 2.88 -6.81 -17.94
N PHE A 219 2.42 -6.48 -16.74
CA PHE A 219 2.61 -5.17 -16.15
C PHE A 219 4.09 -4.89 -15.85
N LYS A 220 4.82 -5.90 -15.35
CA LYS A 220 6.27 -5.78 -15.12
C LYS A 220 7.01 -5.38 -16.40
N ARG A 221 6.71 -6.01 -17.56
CA ARG A 221 7.31 -5.62 -18.85
C ARG A 221 6.95 -4.20 -19.28
N GLU A 222 5.79 -3.69 -18.91
CA GLU A 222 5.42 -2.29 -19.15
C GLU A 222 6.28 -1.34 -18.29
N VAL A 223 6.47 -1.66 -17.03
CA VAL A 223 7.33 -0.89 -16.11
C VAL A 223 8.79 -0.89 -16.60
N GLU A 224 9.29 -2.04 -17.07
CA GLU A 224 10.64 -2.17 -17.65
C GLU A 224 10.84 -1.22 -18.83
N ARG A 225 9.92 -1.23 -19.79
CA ARG A 225 9.99 -0.33 -20.96
C ARG A 225 9.87 1.15 -20.55
N ALA A 226 9.04 1.48 -19.55
CA ALA A 226 8.96 2.83 -19.03
C ALA A 226 10.27 3.27 -18.36
N ALA A 227 10.96 2.35 -17.70
CA ALA A 227 12.27 2.62 -17.11
C ALA A 227 13.36 2.86 -18.16
N GLU A 228 13.36 2.10 -19.25
CA GLU A 228 14.27 2.28 -20.40
C GLU A 228 14.11 3.66 -21.07
N ASP A 229 12.89 4.21 -21.07
CA ASP A 229 12.60 5.53 -21.62
C ASP A 229 12.69 6.66 -20.57
N GLU A 230 13.21 6.40 -19.39
CA GLU A 230 13.27 7.36 -18.27
C GLU A 230 11.90 7.98 -17.93
N ALA A 231 10.82 7.23 -18.15
CA ALA A 231 9.48 7.65 -17.82
C ALA A 231 9.11 7.23 -16.40
N ASN A 232 8.51 8.15 -15.63
CA ASN A 232 7.95 7.86 -14.32
C ASN A 232 6.54 7.29 -14.49
N LEU A 233 6.28 6.12 -13.94
CA LEU A 233 4.98 5.47 -13.98
C LEU A 233 4.37 5.45 -12.57
N ILE A 234 3.18 6.05 -12.44
CA ILE A 234 2.43 6.07 -11.18
C ILE A 234 1.19 5.20 -11.31
N VAL A 235 1.13 4.11 -10.56
CA VAL A 235 -0.08 3.30 -10.42
C VAL A 235 -1.00 3.98 -9.41
N LEU A 236 -2.04 4.63 -9.94
CA LEU A 236 -3.01 5.38 -9.15
C LEU A 236 -4.25 4.51 -8.90
N VAL A 237 -4.41 4.03 -7.67
CA VAL A 237 -5.51 3.17 -7.26
C VAL A 237 -6.64 4.01 -6.65
N GLU A 238 -7.86 3.89 -7.20
CA GLU A 238 -9.06 4.62 -6.75
C GLU A 238 -9.66 4.04 -5.45
N GLU A 239 -8.82 3.60 -4.53
CA GLU A 239 -9.21 3.09 -3.22
C GLU A 239 -8.10 3.37 -2.21
N ASN A 240 -8.45 3.72 -0.98
CA ASN A 240 -7.44 4.01 0.04
C ASN A 240 -6.61 2.77 0.40
N LEU A 241 -5.37 3.00 0.83
CA LEU A 241 -4.42 1.94 1.12
C LEU A 241 -4.92 0.95 2.19
N ASN A 242 -5.60 1.43 3.26
CA ASN A 242 -6.11 0.55 4.31
C ASN A 242 -7.15 -0.44 3.79
N ASN A 243 -8.07 0.03 2.94
CA ASN A 243 -9.05 -0.84 2.30
C ASN A 243 -8.38 -1.84 1.35
N CYS A 244 -7.38 -1.39 0.58
CA CYS A 244 -6.64 -2.28 -0.30
C CYS A 244 -5.87 -3.36 0.48
N LEU A 245 -5.31 -3.02 1.64
CA LEU A 245 -4.64 -3.98 2.52
C LEU A 245 -5.60 -5.01 3.15
N GLY A 246 -6.89 -4.69 3.21
CA GLY A 246 -7.95 -5.55 3.73
C GLY A 246 -9.02 -5.91 2.70
N PHE A 247 -8.73 -5.91 1.41
CA PHE A 247 -9.74 -5.99 0.35
C PHE A 247 -10.67 -7.22 0.42
N LYS A 248 -10.25 -8.29 1.07
CA LYS A 248 -11.08 -9.48 1.28
C LYS A 248 -12.36 -9.21 2.10
N PHE A 249 -12.34 -8.15 2.89
CA PHE A 249 -13.46 -7.76 3.75
C PHE A 249 -14.36 -6.70 3.10
N LEU A 250 -14.00 -6.19 1.93
CA LEU A 250 -14.78 -5.17 1.24
C LEU A 250 -15.99 -5.80 0.54
N PRO A 251 -17.21 -5.27 0.75
CA PRO A 251 -18.45 -5.87 0.23
C PRO A 251 -18.53 -5.82 -1.31
N TYR A 252 -17.86 -4.89 -1.95
CA TYR A 252 -17.85 -4.70 -3.39
C TYR A 252 -16.68 -5.42 -4.10
N VAL A 253 -15.81 -6.08 -3.36
CA VAL A 253 -14.77 -6.95 -3.94
C VAL A 253 -15.28 -8.37 -4.02
N SER A 254 -15.20 -8.98 -5.20
CA SER A 254 -15.73 -10.32 -5.43
C SER A 254 -15.07 -11.37 -4.53
N LYS A 255 -15.89 -12.15 -3.82
CA LYS A 255 -15.45 -13.30 -3.01
C LYS A 255 -14.78 -14.42 -3.84
N LYS A 256 -14.94 -14.41 -5.17
CA LYS A 256 -14.31 -15.36 -6.09
C LYS A 256 -12.82 -15.07 -6.32
N ILE A 257 -12.35 -13.89 -5.97
CA ILE A 257 -10.93 -13.53 -6.07
C ILE A 257 -10.13 -14.41 -5.09
N LYS A 258 -9.26 -15.26 -5.62
CA LYS A 258 -8.43 -16.18 -4.83
C LYS A 258 -7.19 -15.51 -4.24
N ALA A 259 -6.64 -14.49 -4.92
CA ALA A 259 -5.48 -13.75 -4.47
C ALA A 259 -5.69 -13.18 -3.07
N THR A 260 -4.66 -13.20 -2.24
CA THR A 260 -4.69 -12.63 -0.88
C THR A 260 -4.02 -11.26 -0.86
N PRO A 261 -4.35 -10.38 0.11
CA PRO A 261 -3.65 -9.10 0.27
C PRO A 261 -2.13 -9.27 0.40
N GLU A 262 -1.68 -10.28 1.13
CA GLU A 262 -0.26 -10.59 1.34
C GLU A 262 0.45 -10.87 0.01
N PHE A 263 -0.18 -11.67 -0.88
CA PHE A 263 0.35 -11.99 -2.20
C PHE A 263 0.39 -10.74 -3.11
N ILE A 264 -0.70 -9.98 -3.17
CA ILE A 264 -0.79 -8.75 -3.97
C ILE A 264 0.28 -7.75 -3.53
N PHE A 265 0.38 -7.50 -2.23
CA PHE A 265 1.36 -6.53 -1.72
C PHE A 265 2.80 -7.08 -1.67
N HIS A 266 2.99 -8.39 -1.72
CA HIS A 266 4.31 -8.95 -2.04
C HIS A 266 4.78 -8.47 -3.42
N ASN A 267 3.94 -8.62 -4.44
CA ASN A 267 4.26 -8.19 -5.81
C ASN A 267 4.46 -6.67 -5.92
N VAL A 268 3.66 -5.88 -5.19
CA VAL A 268 3.88 -4.42 -5.09
C VAL A 268 5.27 -4.11 -4.53
N ARG A 269 5.67 -4.75 -3.43
CA ARG A 269 7.00 -4.53 -2.82
C ARG A 269 8.14 -4.95 -3.74
N GLU A 270 8.03 -6.08 -4.44
CA GLU A 270 9.04 -6.52 -5.40
C GLU A 270 9.23 -5.50 -6.53
N LEU A 271 8.13 -5.00 -7.11
CA LEU A 271 8.20 -3.97 -8.14
C LEU A 271 8.77 -2.65 -7.62
N THR A 272 8.35 -2.22 -6.42
CA THR A 272 8.84 -0.99 -5.80
C THR A 272 10.36 -1.05 -5.53
N GLN A 273 10.86 -2.19 -5.10
CA GLN A 273 12.30 -2.39 -4.86
C GLN A 273 13.11 -2.54 -6.16
N SER A 274 12.49 -3.05 -7.23
CA SER A 274 13.17 -3.30 -8.50
C SER A 274 13.23 -2.07 -9.42
N TYR A 275 12.24 -1.17 -9.35
CA TYR A 275 12.09 -0.07 -10.31
C TYR A 275 11.94 1.28 -9.63
N ASN A 276 12.94 2.16 -9.85
CA ASN A 276 12.96 3.51 -9.25
C ASN A 276 11.93 4.46 -9.85
N ASN A 277 11.55 4.22 -11.09
CA ASN A 277 10.60 5.02 -11.84
C ASN A 277 9.12 4.64 -11.57
N LEU A 278 8.88 3.59 -10.76
CA LEU A 278 7.53 3.13 -10.43
C LEU A 278 7.11 3.60 -9.05
N HIS A 279 5.91 4.14 -8.96
CA HIS A 279 5.26 4.56 -7.72
C HIS A 279 3.87 3.97 -7.62
N PHE A 280 3.46 3.60 -6.41
CA PHE A 280 2.07 3.24 -6.09
C PHE A 280 1.46 4.32 -5.23
N LEU A 281 0.24 4.74 -5.60
CA LEU A 281 -0.51 5.76 -4.88
C LEU A 281 -1.97 5.34 -4.76
N PHE A 282 -2.43 5.21 -3.53
CA PHE A 282 -3.79 4.80 -3.18
C PHE A 282 -4.55 6.02 -2.66
N VAL A 283 -5.65 6.38 -3.32
CA VAL A 283 -6.41 7.60 -3.02
C VAL A 283 -7.88 7.32 -2.75
N LYS A 284 -8.56 8.23 -2.08
CA LYS A 284 -9.96 8.05 -1.68
C LYS A 284 -10.91 8.31 -2.85
N GLY A 285 -10.92 7.39 -3.84
CA GLY A 285 -11.85 7.41 -4.98
C GLY A 285 -11.50 8.36 -6.11
N ARG A 286 -12.39 8.43 -7.09
CA ARG A 286 -12.14 9.09 -8.39
C ARG A 286 -11.91 10.60 -8.32
N LEU A 287 -12.59 11.30 -7.42
CA LEU A 287 -12.43 12.75 -7.31
C LEU A 287 -11.01 13.11 -6.83
N GLU A 288 -10.53 12.40 -5.82
CA GLU A 288 -9.15 12.56 -5.34
C GLU A 288 -8.14 12.13 -6.41
N ALA A 289 -8.43 11.04 -7.15
CA ALA A 289 -7.60 10.62 -8.27
C ALA A 289 -7.41 11.72 -9.32
N SER A 290 -8.48 12.42 -9.69
CA SER A 290 -8.40 13.56 -10.63
C SER A 290 -7.52 14.68 -10.08
N ARG A 291 -7.78 15.14 -8.83
CA ARG A 291 -7.04 16.22 -8.19
C ARG A 291 -5.55 15.93 -8.05
N VAL A 292 -5.24 14.72 -7.60
CA VAL A 292 -3.85 14.28 -7.43
C VAL A 292 -3.13 14.18 -8.77
N THR A 293 -3.80 13.69 -9.81
CA THR A 293 -3.23 13.63 -11.17
C THR A 293 -2.86 15.02 -11.69
N GLU A 294 -3.76 15.99 -11.58
CA GLU A 294 -3.49 17.38 -11.97
C GLU A 294 -2.29 17.97 -11.21
N LYS A 295 -2.23 17.72 -9.90
CA LYS A 295 -1.15 18.21 -9.05
C LYS A 295 0.20 17.59 -9.41
N LEU A 296 0.22 16.29 -9.67
CA LEU A 296 1.41 15.57 -10.13
C LEU A 296 1.89 16.07 -11.49
N PHE A 297 1.01 16.37 -12.41
CA PHE A 297 1.36 16.89 -13.73
C PHE A 297 1.93 18.31 -13.66
N LEU A 298 1.39 19.15 -12.81
CA LEU A 298 1.86 20.54 -12.63
C LEU A 298 3.20 20.62 -11.89
N HIS A 299 3.49 19.67 -11.03
CA HIS A 299 4.63 19.76 -10.11
C HIS A 299 5.48 18.50 -10.09
N GLY A 300 5.49 17.73 -11.17
CA GLY A 300 6.17 16.41 -11.25
C GLY A 300 7.61 16.44 -10.78
N GLY A 301 8.36 17.50 -11.12
CA GLY A 301 9.75 17.67 -10.67
C GLY A 301 9.93 17.78 -9.14
N LYS A 302 8.88 18.18 -8.39
CA LYS A 302 8.89 18.19 -6.92
C LYS A 302 8.49 16.82 -6.35
N TYR A 303 7.56 16.12 -7.02
CA TYR A 303 6.95 14.88 -6.54
C TYR A 303 7.71 13.61 -6.92
N ASN A 304 8.51 13.59 -7.98
CA ASN A 304 9.26 12.41 -8.42
C ASN A 304 10.36 11.95 -7.45
N LYS A 305 10.70 12.77 -6.46
CA LYS A 305 11.77 12.50 -5.47
C LYS A 305 11.26 12.26 -4.06
N ILE A 306 9.96 12.11 -3.89
CA ILE A 306 9.35 11.87 -2.58
C ILE A 306 8.43 10.65 -2.62
N ASP A 307 8.16 10.09 -1.45
CA ASP A 307 7.17 9.04 -1.29
C ASP A 307 5.76 9.63 -1.47
N LEU A 308 5.12 9.29 -2.60
CA LEU A 308 3.83 9.85 -2.97
C LEU A 308 2.71 9.45 -2.00
N GLN A 309 2.73 8.21 -1.51
CA GLN A 309 1.74 7.76 -0.54
C GLN A 309 1.89 8.50 0.79
N LEU A 310 3.13 8.69 1.23
CA LEU A 310 3.42 9.49 2.42
C LEU A 310 2.97 10.93 2.24
N ALA A 311 3.26 11.55 1.10
CA ALA A 311 2.84 12.91 0.80
C ALA A 311 1.31 13.06 0.80
N TYR A 312 0.60 12.08 0.23
CA TYR A 312 -0.87 12.05 0.24
C TYR A 312 -1.44 11.90 1.66
N ASP A 313 -0.90 10.99 2.44
CA ASP A 313 -1.36 10.75 3.82
C ASP A 313 -1.09 11.95 4.73
N LEU A 314 -0.04 12.73 4.47
CA LEU A 314 0.29 14.01 5.13
C LEU A 314 -0.47 15.22 4.56
N ARG A 315 -1.36 15.01 3.59
CA ARG A 315 -2.12 16.07 2.91
C ARG A 315 -1.24 17.12 2.17
N LYS A 316 -0.09 16.67 1.69
CA LYS A 316 0.83 17.48 0.87
C LYS A 316 0.66 17.23 -0.64
N LEU A 317 -0.10 16.18 -0.98
CA LEU A 317 -0.45 15.83 -2.34
C LEU A 317 -1.97 15.83 -2.54
#